data_af54c57c4d42a68a71fa7458fc0d5c43
#
_entry.id   af54c57c4d42a68a71fa7458fc0d5c43
#
_cell.length_a   1.000
_cell.length_b   1.000
_cell.length_c   1.000
_cell.angle_alpha   90.00
_cell.angle_beta   90.00
_cell.angle_gamma   90.00
#
_symmetry.space_group_name_H-M   'P 1'
#
loop_
_entity.id
_entity.type
_entity.pdbx_description
1 polymer ?
#
loop_
_entity_poly.entity_id
_entity_poly.type
_entity_poly.pdbx_seq_one_letter_code
_entity_poly.pdbx_strand_id
1 'polypeptide(L)'
;MTQGNTSLILDIYDTVLDTARWPHVLDKIAASLGARGCMIFELTPGKGSDRTLTAPFISEKYDRTLVDNYLRTFSTIEIEDQDVFARFSASGDGIDVIGDHMLAADHATLAARPNARAMADYGIRYRAGALLSKDDPRRDRFSVQFSERHGPFTAEDAVKLQGILPHVAKACALARPVSQLAEMNSGLAEALDRFRIGVCLLRAGGQIVMENAEFERQRTEAGVFRRLRDGRLEMCAAADRAWLAELMGPASCHGRFGARPRKEALGSRSCHAGRLSVELAPITSADAFGERRLDGFALYSLDTGRPIDLDIGLVAQTLSFTASETALVALLAEGLTNREIAQRRNRSVETVKSQVTSLLSKADCVNRTQFIRLVSNMGAKFLQ
;
A
#
# COMPACT_ATOMS: atom_id res chain seq x y z
N MET A 1 18.21 27.52 -23.18
CA MET A 1 18.15 26.11 -22.73
C MET A 1 18.41 25.25 -23.97
N THR A 2 19.45 24.44 -23.96
CA THR A 2 19.76 23.52 -25.08
C THR A 2 18.72 22.39 -25.10
N GLN A 3 18.40 21.84 -26.28
CA GLN A 3 17.43 20.74 -26.44
C GLN A 3 17.68 19.54 -25.52
N GLY A 4 18.96 19.28 -25.18
CA GLY A 4 19.34 18.21 -24.23
C GLY A 4 18.87 18.42 -22.79
N ASN A 5 18.83 19.66 -22.31
CA ASN A 5 18.34 19.96 -20.95
C ASN A 5 16.83 19.77 -20.82
N THR A 6 16.07 20.10 -21.86
CA THR A 6 14.60 19.93 -21.84
C THR A 6 14.20 18.46 -21.75
N SER A 7 14.90 17.56 -22.50
CA SER A 7 14.66 16.13 -22.44
C SER A 7 14.97 15.55 -21.05
N LEU A 8 16.08 15.95 -20.44
CA LEU A 8 16.45 15.48 -19.09
C LEU A 8 15.43 15.93 -18.03
N ILE A 9 14.91 17.16 -18.13
CA ILE A 9 13.88 17.67 -17.21
C ILE A 9 12.60 16.86 -17.34
N LEU A 10 12.18 16.51 -18.54
CA LEU A 10 11.00 15.65 -18.74
C LEU A 10 11.24 14.26 -18.13
N ASP A 11 12.39 13.65 -18.36
CA ASP A 11 12.75 12.37 -17.75
C ASP A 11 12.73 12.42 -16.21
N ILE A 12 13.15 13.54 -15.62
CA ILE A 12 13.07 13.75 -14.16
C ILE A 12 11.62 13.74 -13.69
N TYR A 13 10.70 14.41 -14.38
CA TYR A 13 9.28 14.43 -13.98
C TYR A 13 8.57 13.10 -14.24
N ASP A 14 9.01 12.32 -15.21
CA ASP A 14 8.49 10.96 -15.43
C ASP A 14 8.75 10.03 -14.23
N THR A 15 9.78 10.29 -13.44
CA THR A 15 10.08 9.53 -12.21
C THR A 15 9.01 9.69 -11.12
N VAL A 16 8.17 10.72 -11.19
CA VAL A 16 7.09 10.96 -10.21
C VAL A 16 6.07 9.81 -10.21
N LEU A 17 5.75 9.29 -11.39
CA LEU A 17 4.82 8.18 -11.56
C LEU A 17 5.51 6.81 -11.61
N ASP A 18 6.79 6.79 -11.98
CA ASP A 18 7.58 5.56 -12.13
C ASP A 18 8.97 5.76 -11.53
N THR A 19 9.10 5.51 -10.24
CA THR A 19 10.36 5.67 -9.50
C THR A 19 11.48 4.72 -9.96
N ALA A 20 11.15 3.65 -10.70
CA ALA A 20 12.14 2.74 -11.27
C ALA A 20 13.01 3.41 -12.37
N ARG A 21 12.60 4.56 -12.88
CA ARG A 21 13.38 5.37 -13.84
C ARG A 21 14.53 6.16 -13.24
N TRP A 22 14.55 6.34 -11.90
CA TRP A 22 15.59 7.13 -11.25
C TRP A 22 17.01 6.71 -11.57
N PRO A 23 17.40 5.42 -11.58
CA PRO A 23 18.77 5.01 -11.90
C PRO A 23 19.24 5.53 -13.26
N HIS A 24 18.39 5.42 -14.28
CA HIS A 24 18.68 5.92 -15.62
C HIS A 24 18.78 7.45 -15.69
N VAL A 25 17.89 8.16 -14.99
CA VAL A 25 17.93 9.62 -14.91
C VAL A 25 19.20 10.11 -14.21
N LEU A 26 19.59 9.45 -13.12
CA LEU A 26 20.83 9.75 -12.39
C LEU A 26 22.08 9.52 -13.27
N ASP A 27 22.06 8.50 -14.13
CA ASP A 27 23.15 8.28 -15.11
C ASP A 27 23.20 9.38 -16.17
N LYS A 28 22.06 9.89 -16.64
CA LYS A 28 22.02 11.04 -17.54
C LYS A 28 22.58 12.32 -16.88
N ILE A 29 22.22 12.56 -15.62
CA ILE A 29 22.77 13.67 -14.84
C ILE A 29 24.29 13.51 -14.71
N ALA A 30 24.77 12.33 -14.30
CA ALA A 30 26.19 12.05 -14.17
C ALA A 30 26.94 12.22 -15.51
N ALA A 31 26.38 11.74 -16.61
CA ALA A 31 26.97 11.88 -17.94
C ALA A 31 27.13 13.34 -18.37
N SER A 32 26.15 14.21 -18.04
CA SER A 32 26.21 15.65 -18.35
C SER A 32 27.35 16.39 -17.65
N LEU A 33 27.83 15.83 -16.53
CA LEU A 33 28.92 16.35 -15.70
C LEU A 33 30.24 15.63 -15.96
N GLY A 34 30.28 14.54 -16.74
CA GLY A 34 31.44 13.66 -16.78
C GLY A 34 31.70 12.94 -15.45
N ALA A 35 30.69 12.88 -14.58
CA ALA A 35 30.76 12.26 -13.28
C ALA A 35 30.70 10.73 -13.38
N ARG A 36 31.16 10.03 -12.33
CA ARG A 36 31.07 8.59 -12.22
C ARG A 36 29.67 8.08 -11.99
N GLY A 37 28.90 8.81 -11.18
CA GLY A 37 27.51 8.50 -10.88
C GLY A 37 26.91 9.53 -9.92
N CYS A 38 25.60 9.38 -9.68
CA CYS A 38 24.83 10.18 -8.74
C CYS A 38 24.01 9.27 -7.83
N MET A 39 23.66 9.80 -6.67
CA MET A 39 22.78 9.14 -5.70
C MET A 39 21.82 10.15 -5.09
N ILE A 40 20.62 9.68 -4.73
CA ILE A 40 19.70 10.41 -3.85
C ILE A 40 19.66 9.64 -2.54
N PHE A 41 20.01 10.33 -1.45
CA PHE A 41 19.90 9.79 -0.11
C PHE A 41 18.64 10.29 0.56
N GLU A 42 18.07 9.46 1.41
CA GLU A 42 17.02 9.82 2.35
C GLU A 42 17.56 9.67 3.77
N LEU A 43 17.51 10.76 4.53
CA LEU A 43 17.86 10.75 5.95
C LEU A 43 16.59 10.80 6.78
N THR A 44 16.31 9.71 7.49
CA THR A 44 15.20 9.66 8.44
C THR A 44 15.56 10.43 9.71
N PRO A 45 14.67 11.33 10.19
CA PRO A 45 14.92 12.06 11.43
C PRO A 45 14.90 11.11 12.62
N GLY A 46 15.81 11.35 13.58
CA GLY A 46 15.95 10.60 14.82
C GLY A 46 16.81 11.37 15.80
N LYS A 47 16.90 10.93 17.06
CA LYS A 47 17.81 11.50 18.04
C LYS A 47 19.11 10.68 18.06
N GLY A 48 20.25 11.34 17.86
CA GLY A 48 21.57 10.68 17.95
C GLY A 48 21.71 9.52 16.97
N SER A 49 21.94 8.31 17.47
CA SER A 49 22.16 7.07 16.71
C SER A 49 20.91 6.53 15.98
N ASP A 50 19.73 7.08 16.25
CA ASP A 50 18.48 6.59 15.65
C ASP A 50 18.24 7.18 14.24
N ARG A 51 19.17 8.01 13.76
CA ARG A 51 19.12 8.54 12.38
C ARG A 51 19.55 7.44 11.41
N THR A 52 18.74 7.23 10.39
CA THR A 52 19.02 6.23 9.35
C THR A 52 19.22 6.92 8.00
N LEU A 53 20.33 6.63 7.34
CA LEU A 53 20.62 7.07 5.99
C LEU A 53 20.43 5.90 5.03
N THR A 54 19.60 6.10 4.03
CA THR A 54 19.41 5.16 2.92
C THR A 54 19.71 5.84 1.60
N ALA A 55 19.97 5.05 0.55
CA ALA A 55 20.13 5.54 -0.82
C ALA A 55 19.05 4.90 -1.70
N PRO A 56 17.79 5.39 -1.67
CA PRO A 56 16.70 4.80 -2.43
C PRO A 56 17.01 4.78 -3.94
N PHE A 57 17.68 5.80 -4.45
CA PHE A 57 18.01 5.92 -5.87
C PHE A 57 19.50 6.11 -6.08
N ILE A 58 20.07 5.24 -6.91
CA ILE A 58 21.50 5.25 -7.29
C ILE A 58 21.61 5.08 -8.80
N SER A 59 22.66 5.63 -9.40
CA SER A 59 23.01 5.41 -10.81
C SER A 59 23.11 3.92 -11.15
N GLU A 60 22.70 3.51 -12.36
CA GLU A 60 22.71 2.10 -12.83
C GLU A 60 24.12 1.48 -12.75
N LYS A 61 25.16 2.30 -12.86
CA LYS A 61 26.56 1.89 -12.79
C LYS A 61 27.00 1.41 -11.40
N TYR A 62 26.20 1.65 -10.37
CA TYR A 62 26.50 1.22 -9.01
C TYR A 62 25.80 -0.10 -8.67
N ASP A 63 26.55 -1.01 -8.09
CA ASP A 63 25.97 -2.23 -7.51
C ASP A 63 25.25 -1.90 -6.21
N ARG A 64 23.98 -2.24 -6.14
CA ARG A 64 23.12 -1.99 -5.00
C ARG A 64 23.66 -2.60 -3.72
N THR A 65 24.12 -3.84 -3.80
CA THR A 65 24.63 -4.58 -2.63
C THR A 65 25.88 -3.90 -2.07
N LEU A 66 26.75 -3.39 -2.94
CA LEU A 66 27.96 -2.67 -2.52
C LEU A 66 27.60 -1.34 -1.83
N VAL A 67 26.65 -0.58 -2.36
CA VAL A 67 26.19 0.67 -1.74
C VAL A 67 25.55 0.40 -0.38
N ASP A 68 24.71 -0.62 -0.26
CA ASP A 68 24.05 -0.97 1.00
C ASP A 68 25.09 -1.44 2.05
N ASN A 69 26.11 -2.20 1.66
CA ASN A 69 27.21 -2.61 2.54
C ASN A 69 28.07 -1.39 2.97
N TYR A 70 28.36 -0.47 2.05
CA TYR A 70 29.04 0.78 2.37
C TYR A 70 28.26 1.59 3.40
N LEU A 71 26.96 1.82 3.19
CA LEU A 71 26.13 2.56 4.12
C LEU A 71 26.00 1.86 5.48
N ARG A 72 25.94 0.53 5.51
CA ARG A 72 25.94 -0.22 6.77
C ARG A 72 27.23 -0.05 7.56
N THR A 73 28.36 0.03 6.88
CA THR A 73 29.68 0.14 7.52
C THR A 73 30.01 1.57 7.92
N PHE A 74 29.66 2.55 7.10
CA PHE A 74 30.10 3.94 7.23
C PHE A 74 28.95 4.93 7.48
N SER A 75 27.75 4.46 7.88
CA SER A 75 26.55 5.30 8.05
C SER A 75 26.81 6.54 8.91
N THR A 76 27.49 6.40 10.04
CA THR A 76 27.76 7.52 10.94
C THR A 76 28.59 8.61 10.28
N ILE A 77 29.70 8.22 9.63
CA ILE A 77 30.59 9.16 8.94
C ILE A 77 29.87 9.79 7.74
N GLU A 78 29.09 8.99 7.01
CA GLU A 78 28.33 9.50 5.85
C GLU A 78 27.23 10.48 6.27
N ILE A 79 26.54 10.23 7.38
CA ILE A 79 25.56 11.17 7.94
C ILE A 79 26.21 12.50 8.32
N GLU A 80 27.41 12.45 8.94
CA GLU A 80 28.17 13.65 9.28
C GLU A 80 28.56 14.46 8.04
N ASP A 81 29.06 13.79 6.99
CA ASP A 81 29.40 14.40 5.72
C ASP A 81 28.18 15.03 5.04
N GLN A 82 27.06 14.29 5.02
CA GLN A 82 25.81 14.78 4.46
C GLN A 82 25.25 15.97 5.27
N ASP A 83 25.47 16.05 6.58
CA ASP A 83 25.09 17.21 7.40
C ASP A 83 25.93 18.44 7.08
N VAL A 84 27.23 18.27 6.76
CA VAL A 84 28.08 19.38 6.30
C VAL A 84 27.55 19.89 4.97
N PHE A 85 27.34 19.02 3.97
CA PHE A 85 26.77 19.42 2.68
C PHE A 85 25.42 20.15 2.86
N ALA A 86 24.52 19.61 3.66
CA ALA A 86 23.22 20.21 3.90
C ALA A 86 23.28 21.60 4.56
N ARG A 87 24.19 21.78 5.52
CA ARG A 87 24.37 23.06 6.23
C ARG A 87 24.75 24.18 5.27
N PHE A 88 25.69 23.93 4.38
CA PHE A 88 26.17 24.93 3.44
C PHE A 88 25.22 25.09 2.23
N SER A 89 24.54 24.02 1.80
CA SER A 89 23.56 24.05 0.72
C SER A 89 22.29 24.85 1.09
N ALA A 90 22.00 25.02 2.38
CA ALA A 90 20.77 25.67 2.84
C ALA A 90 20.84 27.19 2.94
N SER A 91 21.96 27.82 2.58
CA SER A 91 22.26 29.23 2.87
C SER A 91 21.59 30.25 1.96
N GLY A 92 20.92 29.81 0.85
CA GLY A 92 20.29 30.70 -0.14
C GLY A 92 18.89 30.28 -0.53
N ASP A 93 18.28 31.04 -1.45
CA ASP A 93 16.94 30.73 -2.03
C ASP A 93 16.98 29.56 -3.03
N GLY A 94 18.20 29.13 -3.47
CA GLY A 94 18.43 28.04 -4.39
C GLY A 94 18.89 26.74 -3.72
N ILE A 95 19.24 25.76 -4.53
CA ILE A 95 19.92 24.53 -4.12
C ILE A 95 21.40 24.67 -4.50
N ASP A 96 22.24 24.94 -3.51
CA ASP A 96 23.69 25.03 -3.71
C ASP A 96 24.32 23.65 -3.53
N VAL A 97 25.23 23.33 -4.44
CA VAL A 97 26.02 22.09 -4.41
C VAL A 97 27.36 22.37 -3.78
N ILE A 98 27.72 21.61 -2.78
CA ILE A 98 28.91 21.79 -1.97
C ILE A 98 29.89 20.67 -2.25
N GLY A 99 31.12 21.02 -2.63
CA GLY A 99 32.20 20.07 -2.86
C GLY A 99 32.77 19.54 -1.54
N ASP A 100 33.42 18.41 -1.62
CA ASP A 100 34.01 17.67 -0.48
C ASP A 100 35.24 18.37 0.17
N HIS A 101 35.77 19.44 -0.43
CA HIS A 101 36.77 20.31 0.18
C HIS A 101 36.26 20.94 1.51
N MET A 102 34.93 20.94 1.75
CA MET A 102 34.35 21.41 2.99
C MET A 102 34.34 20.35 4.11
N LEU A 103 34.69 19.10 3.80
CA LEU A 103 34.66 17.99 4.76
C LEU A 103 35.97 17.83 5.55
N ALA A 104 37.06 18.42 5.10
CA ALA A 104 38.37 18.34 5.74
C ALA A 104 39.22 19.57 5.39
N ALA A 105 40.29 19.82 6.17
CA ALA A 105 41.17 20.95 5.97
C ALA A 105 41.93 20.89 4.63
N ASP A 106 42.23 19.67 4.14
CA ASP A 106 42.89 19.42 2.89
C ASP A 106 42.50 18.06 2.31
N HIS A 107 42.81 17.84 1.04
CA HIS A 107 42.48 16.60 0.32
C HIS A 107 43.20 15.36 0.88
N ALA A 108 44.41 15.50 1.39
CA ALA A 108 45.16 14.36 1.96
C ALA A 108 44.47 13.84 3.23
N THR A 109 44.05 14.75 4.09
CA THR A 109 43.25 14.45 5.30
C THR A 109 41.90 13.79 4.91
N LEU A 110 41.23 14.30 3.90
CA LEU A 110 39.98 13.71 3.41
C LEU A 110 40.21 12.29 2.87
N ALA A 111 41.21 12.09 2.02
CA ALA A 111 41.53 10.82 1.39
C ALA A 111 41.99 9.75 2.43
N ALA A 112 42.50 10.18 3.57
CA ALA A 112 42.90 9.28 4.66
C ALA A 112 41.71 8.71 5.46
N ARG A 113 40.51 9.28 5.34
CA ARG A 113 39.30 8.84 6.07
C ARG A 113 38.88 7.42 5.62
N PRO A 114 38.34 6.58 6.53
CA PRO A 114 37.96 5.20 6.20
C PRO A 114 36.95 5.11 5.06
N ASN A 115 35.91 5.96 5.08
CA ASN A 115 34.88 6.00 4.04
C ASN A 115 35.42 6.47 2.69
N ALA A 116 36.35 7.44 2.67
CA ALA A 116 36.99 7.92 1.44
C ALA A 116 37.91 6.84 0.80
N ARG A 117 38.62 6.07 1.63
CA ARG A 117 39.42 4.92 1.14
C ARG A 117 38.53 3.85 0.52
N ALA A 118 37.44 3.48 1.20
CA ALA A 118 36.49 2.52 0.65
C ALA A 118 35.88 2.99 -0.68
N MET A 119 35.53 4.27 -0.81
CA MET A 119 35.03 4.85 -2.07
C MET A 119 36.13 4.85 -3.17
N ALA A 120 37.37 5.05 -2.80
CA ALA A 120 38.49 5.04 -3.74
C ALA A 120 38.69 3.68 -4.44
N ASP A 121 38.40 2.57 -3.74
CA ASP A 121 38.43 1.22 -4.30
C ASP A 121 37.42 1.05 -5.45
N TYR A 122 36.33 1.85 -5.44
CA TYR A 122 35.35 1.93 -6.51
C TYR A 122 35.60 3.05 -7.51
N GLY A 123 36.79 3.67 -7.47
CA GLY A 123 37.22 4.73 -8.37
C GLY A 123 36.56 6.08 -8.13
N ILE A 124 36.02 6.31 -6.94
CA ILE A 124 35.46 7.59 -6.49
C ILE A 124 36.52 8.31 -5.70
N ARG A 125 36.95 9.49 -6.19
CA ARG A 125 38.01 10.31 -5.57
C ARG A 125 37.47 11.61 -4.99
N TYR A 126 36.46 12.18 -5.63
CA TYR A 126 35.87 13.44 -5.23
C TYR A 126 34.35 13.29 -5.23
N ARG A 127 33.69 14.09 -4.43
CA ARG A 127 32.23 14.12 -4.37
C ARG A 127 31.74 15.52 -4.06
N ALA A 128 30.48 15.75 -4.39
CA ALA A 128 29.76 16.93 -3.97
C ALA A 128 28.33 16.53 -3.56
N GLY A 129 27.73 17.35 -2.73
CA GLY A 129 26.38 17.08 -2.21
C GLY A 129 25.54 18.33 -2.11
N ALA A 130 24.22 18.13 -2.06
CA ALA A 130 23.24 19.18 -1.87
C ALA A 130 22.04 18.68 -1.07
N LEU A 131 21.42 19.60 -0.33
CA LEU A 131 20.12 19.37 0.31
C LEU A 131 19.01 19.67 -0.71
N LEU A 132 18.18 18.67 -1.01
CA LEU A 132 17.07 18.81 -1.95
C LEU A 132 15.80 19.32 -1.28
N SER A 133 15.56 18.98 -0.01
CA SER A 133 14.35 19.41 0.72
C SER A 133 14.71 20.07 2.05
N LYS A 134 14.24 21.33 2.25
CA LYS A 134 14.47 22.09 3.48
C LYS A 134 13.41 21.86 4.55
N ASP A 135 12.15 21.67 4.13
CA ASP A 135 10.96 21.71 5.00
C ASP A 135 10.35 20.32 5.30
N ASP A 136 10.88 19.26 4.72
CA ASP A 136 10.38 17.91 4.94
C ASP A 136 11.16 17.24 6.10
N PRO A 137 10.48 16.55 7.02
CA PRO A 137 11.15 15.78 8.06
C PRO A 137 12.07 14.69 7.52
N ARG A 138 11.77 14.14 6.34
CA ARG A 138 12.67 13.27 5.57
C ARG A 138 13.50 14.16 4.65
N ARG A 139 14.76 14.32 4.96
CA ARG A 139 15.66 15.22 4.24
C ARG A 139 16.30 14.49 3.08
N ASP A 140 15.78 14.70 1.85
CA ASP A 140 16.43 14.23 0.64
C ASP A 140 17.72 15.00 0.39
N ARG A 141 18.74 14.29 -0.03
CA ARG A 141 20.05 14.80 -0.34
C ARG A 141 20.53 14.21 -1.64
N PHE A 142 21.09 15.05 -2.47
CA PHE A 142 21.74 14.65 -3.70
C PHE A 142 23.24 14.53 -3.47
N SER A 143 23.85 13.52 -4.07
CA SER A 143 25.30 13.37 -4.08
C SER A 143 25.76 12.96 -5.47
N VAL A 144 26.83 13.59 -5.93
CA VAL A 144 27.52 13.28 -7.18
C VAL A 144 28.96 12.89 -6.88
N GLN A 145 29.44 11.87 -7.58
CA GLN A 145 30.75 11.27 -7.38
C GLN A 145 31.61 11.41 -8.65
N PHE A 146 32.87 11.81 -8.46
CA PHE A 146 33.80 12.02 -9.53
C PHE A 146 35.02 11.11 -9.40
N SER A 147 35.58 10.74 -10.56
CA SER A 147 36.82 10.00 -10.65
C SER A 147 38.06 10.94 -10.54
N GLU A 148 39.21 10.35 -10.35
CA GLU A 148 40.50 11.08 -10.39
C GLU A 148 40.71 11.81 -11.74
N ARG A 149 40.24 11.20 -12.84
CA ARG A 149 40.34 11.78 -14.18
C ARG A 149 39.53 13.07 -14.34
N HIS A 150 38.38 13.16 -13.70
CA HIS A 150 37.54 14.38 -13.71
C HIS A 150 38.20 15.46 -12.83
N GLY A 151 38.76 15.07 -11.69
CA GLY A 151 39.22 15.98 -10.66
C GLY A 151 38.12 16.43 -9.69
N PRO A 152 38.41 17.44 -8.85
CA PRO A 152 37.49 18.00 -7.89
C PRO A 152 36.25 18.64 -8.55
N PHE A 153 35.20 18.78 -7.78
CA PHE A 153 33.98 19.52 -8.15
C PHE A 153 34.31 20.98 -8.52
N THR A 154 33.81 21.45 -9.65
CA THR A 154 34.11 22.76 -10.22
C THR A 154 32.90 23.71 -10.20
N ALA A 155 33.17 25.02 -10.40
CA ALA A 155 32.13 26.01 -10.58
C ALA A 155 31.26 25.75 -11.84
N GLU A 156 31.82 25.16 -12.89
CA GLU A 156 31.07 24.76 -14.09
C GLU A 156 30.08 23.65 -13.78
N ASP A 157 30.51 22.65 -13.00
CA ASP A 157 29.60 21.59 -12.52
C ASP A 157 28.46 22.14 -11.65
N ALA A 158 28.77 23.12 -10.80
CA ALA A 158 27.78 23.80 -9.97
C ALA A 158 26.70 24.48 -10.82
N VAL A 159 27.08 25.22 -11.85
CA VAL A 159 26.14 25.90 -12.76
C VAL A 159 25.23 24.89 -13.47
N LYS A 160 25.80 23.76 -13.95
CA LYS A 160 25.00 22.70 -14.58
C LYS A 160 23.98 22.10 -13.59
N LEU A 161 24.39 21.81 -12.37
CA LEU A 161 23.52 21.23 -11.34
C LEU A 161 22.47 22.21 -10.82
N GLN A 162 22.78 23.49 -10.70
CA GLN A 162 21.80 24.52 -10.34
C GLN A 162 20.60 24.57 -11.29
N GLY A 163 20.79 24.26 -12.58
CA GLY A 163 19.71 24.17 -13.56
C GLY A 163 18.88 22.88 -13.49
N ILE A 164 19.37 21.87 -12.79
CA ILE A 164 18.78 20.51 -12.75
C ILE A 164 18.16 20.19 -11.38
N LEU A 165 18.89 20.46 -10.30
CA LEU A 165 18.50 20.03 -8.96
C LEU A 165 17.17 20.57 -8.45
N PRO A 166 16.70 21.78 -8.79
CA PRO A 166 15.34 22.22 -8.45
C PRO A 166 14.26 21.30 -9.01
N HIS A 167 14.47 20.74 -10.22
CA HIS A 167 13.55 19.78 -10.84
C HIS A 167 13.63 18.42 -10.15
N VAL A 168 14.82 17.95 -9.78
CA VAL A 168 15.01 16.73 -8.99
C VAL A 168 14.31 16.84 -7.64
N ALA A 169 14.53 17.95 -6.92
CA ALA A 169 13.88 18.20 -5.64
C ALA A 169 12.35 18.24 -5.76
N LYS A 170 11.84 18.90 -6.81
CA LYS A 170 10.40 18.95 -7.06
C LYS A 170 9.83 17.58 -7.41
N ALA A 171 10.51 16.78 -8.23
CA ALA A 171 10.08 15.43 -8.57
C ALA A 171 10.04 14.53 -7.33
N CYS A 172 11.07 14.56 -6.47
CA CYS A 172 11.07 13.83 -5.20
C CYS A 172 9.89 14.25 -4.31
N ALA A 173 9.64 15.56 -4.18
CA ALA A 173 8.54 16.08 -3.38
C ALA A 173 7.15 15.67 -3.92
N LEU A 174 6.99 15.60 -5.26
CA LEU A 174 5.73 15.18 -5.89
C LEU A 174 5.54 13.65 -5.85
N ALA A 175 6.62 12.87 -5.93
CA ALA A 175 6.55 11.41 -5.91
C ALA A 175 6.07 10.87 -4.55
N ARG A 176 6.38 11.55 -3.44
CA ARG A 176 6.01 11.09 -2.08
C ARG A 176 4.51 10.92 -1.86
N PRO A 177 3.67 11.94 -2.05
CA PRO A 177 2.23 11.76 -1.87
C PRO A 177 1.65 10.71 -2.83
N VAL A 178 2.20 10.60 -4.05
CA VAL A 178 1.79 9.58 -5.02
C VAL A 178 2.13 8.18 -4.50
N SER A 179 3.36 7.97 -4.01
CA SER A 179 3.79 6.68 -3.44
C SER A 179 3.00 6.33 -2.17
N GLN A 180 2.77 7.29 -1.28
CA GLN A 180 1.97 7.09 -0.06
C GLN A 180 0.52 6.70 -0.39
N LEU A 181 -0.08 7.32 -1.39
CA LEU A 181 -1.42 6.94 -1.85
C LEU A 181 -1.43 5.55 -2.48
N ALA A 182 -0.41 5.19 -3.25
CA ALA A 182 -0.28 3.86 -3.84
C ALA A 182 -0.09 2.78 -2.76
N GLU A 183 0.77 3.02 -1.77
CA GLU A 183 0.98 2.12 -0.63
C GLU A 183 -0.31 1.96 0.21
N MET A 184 -1.00 3.07 0.49
CA MET A 184 -2.26 3.04 1.22
C MET A 184 -3.35 2.28 0.45
N ASN A 185 -3.45 2.49 -0.87
CA ASN A 185 -4.39 1.74 -1.70
C ASN A 185 -4.05 0.25 -1.74
N SER A 186 -2.77 -0.11 -1.84
CA SER A 186 -2.32 -1.50 -1.80
C SER A 186 -2.62 -2.16 -0.45
N GLY A 187 -2.35 -1.45 0.66
CA GLY A 187 -2.67 -1.94 2.00
C GLY A 187 -4.17 -2.11 2.24
N LEU A 188 -5.00 -1.20 1.70
CA LEU A 188 -6.46 -1.33 1.76
C LEU A 188 -6.96 -2.52 0.92
N ALA A 189 -6.40 -2.72 -0.28
CA ALA A 189 -6.74 -3.87 -1.12
C ALA A 189 -6.37 -5.19 -0.41
N GLU A 190 -5.17 -5.30 0.15
CA GLU A 190 -4.74 -6.47 0.94
C GLU A 190 -5.65 -6.71 2.16
N ALA A 191 -6.05 -5.64 2.86
CA ALA A 191 -6.98 -5.77 3.98
C ALA A 191 -8.36 -6.26 3.52
N LEU A 192 -8.85 -5.77 2.37
CA LEU A 192 -10.12 -6.21 1.78
C LEU A 192 -10.06 -7.66 1.29
N ASP A 193 -8.91 -8.14 0.82
CA ASP A 193 -8.73 -9.52 0.39
C ASP A 193 -8.88 -10.54 1.53
N ARG A 194 -8.68 -10.08 2.77
CA ARG A 194 -8.89 -10.93 3.96
C ARG A 194 -10.38 -11.11 4.32
N PHE A 195 -11.27 -10.31 3.76
CA PHE A 195 -12.70 -10.46 4.06
C PHE A 195 -13.35 -11.57 3.24
N ARG A 196 -14.29 -12.27 3.86
CA ARG A 196 -15.14 -13.28 3.22
C ARG A 196 -16.29 -12.68 2.40
N ILE A 197 -16.40 -11.37 2.38
CA ILE A 197 -17.38 -10.64 1.61
C ILE A 197 -16.70 -10.18 0.32
N GLY A 198 -17.28 -10.50 -0.81
CA GLY A 198 -16.87 -9.94 -2.09
C GLY A 198 -17.15 -8.44 -2.10
N VAL A 199 -16.13 -7.63 -2.40
CA VAL A 199 -16.23 -6.17 -2.50
C VAL A 199 -15.80 -5.76 -3.90
N CYS A 200 -16.65 -4.99 -4.58
CA CYS A 200 -16.35 -4.43 -5.90
C CYS A 200 -16.71 -2.95 -5.91
N LEU A 201 -15.72 -2.10 -6.23
CA LEU A 201 -15.94 -0.67 -6.40
C LEU A 201 -16.15 -0.35 -7.87
N LEU A 202 -17.22 0.38 -8.16
CA LEU A 202 -17.63 0.77 -9.50
C LEU A 202 -17.62 2.29 -9.65
N ARG A 203 -17.21 2.79 -10.80
CA ARG A 203 -17.48 4.17 -11.19
C ARG A 203 -18.98 4.36 -11.41
N ALA A 204 -19.44 5.60 -11.44
CA ALA A 204 -20.84 5.94 -11.72
C ALA A 204 -21.36 5.32 -13.04
N GLY A 205 -20.50 5.09 -14.03
CA GLY A 205 -20.81 4.40 -15.28
C GLY A 205 -20.74 2.87 -15.23
N GLY A 206 -20.49 2.27 -14.05
CA GLY A 206 -20.45 0.83 -13.84
C GLY A 206 -19.11 0.16 -14.17
N GLN A 207 -18.05 0.93 -14.52
CA GLN A 207 -16.72 0.39 -14.72
C GLN A 207 -16.12 -0.06 -13.37
N ILE A 208 -15.52 -1.24 -13.34
CA ILE A 208 -14.83 -1.78 -12.18
C ILE A 208 -13.56 -0.93 -11.93
N VAL A 209 -13.46 -0.36 -10.74
CA VAL A 209 -12.27 0.35 -10.24
C VAL A 209 -11.38 -0.62 -9.48
N MET A 210 -11.98 -1.44 -8.62
CA MET A 210 -11.30 -2.40 -7.78
C MET A 210 -12.25 -3.54 -7.42
N GLU A 211 -11.72 -4.74 -7.32
CA GLU A 211 -12.41 -5.91 -6.77
C GLU A 211 -11.43 -6.63 -5.83
N ASN A 212 -11.95 -7.16 -4.70
CA ASN A 212 -11.15 -8.00 -3.82
C ASN A 212 -11.15 -9.47 -4.28
N ALA A 213 -10.23 -10.27 -3.74
CA ALA A 213 -10.04 -11.67 -4.12
C ALA A 213 -11.32 -12.52 -3.99
N GLU A 214 -12.14 -12.26 -2.97
CA GLU A 214 -13.41 -12.99 -2.79
C GLU A 214 -14.44 -12.63 -3.87
N PHE A 215 -14.51 -11.35 -4.28
CA PHE A 215 -15.41 -10.96 -5.37
C PHE A 215 -14.94 -11.55 -6.71
N GLU A 216 -13.64 -11.55 -6.96
CA GLU A 216 -13.06 -12.17 -8.16
C GLU A 216 -13.37 -13.66 -8.21
N ARG A 217 -13.20 -14.38 -7.08
CA ARG A 217 -13.59 -15.79 -6.96
C ARG A 217 -15.07 -16.01 -7.27
N GLN A 218 -15.95 -15.22 -6.66
CA GLN A 218 -17.40 -15.34 -6.90
C GLN A 218 -17.75 -15.03 -8.36
N ARG A 219 -17.09 -14.06 -8.98
CA ARG A 219 -17.28 -13.71 -10.38
C ARG A 219 -16.87 -14.85 -11.32
N THR A 220 -15.75 -15.51 -11.02
CA THR A 220 -15.20 -16.60 -11.87
C THR A 220 -15.90 -17.93 -11.64
N GLU A 221 -16.22 -18.29 -10.38
CA GLU A 221 -16.78 -19.60 -10.04
C GLU A 221 -18.31 -19.63 -10.08
N ALA A 222 -19.00 -18.61 -9.57
CA ALA A 222 -20.46 -18.60 -9.49
C ALA A 222 -21.15 -18.18 -10.79
N GLY A 223 -20.44 -17.51 -11.70
CA GLY A 223 -21.00 -17.08 -12.99
C GLY A 223 -22.15 -16.06 -12.88
N VAL A 224 -22.27 -15.37 -11.74
CA VAL A 224 -23.29 -14.35 -11.50
C VAL A 224 -22.91 -13.02 -12.07
N PHE A 225 -21.63 -12.71 -12.05
CA PHE A 225 -21.04 -11.47 -12.54
C PHE A 225 -20.11 -11.74 -13.72
N ARG A 226 -20.04 -10.78 -14.64
CA ARG A 226 -19.02 -10.77 -15.71
C ARG A 226 -18.48 -9.36 -15.92
N ARG A 227 -17.21 -9.28 -16.30
CA ARG A 227 -16.56 -8.04 -16.72
C ARG A 227 -16.67 -7.94 -18.24
N LEU A 228 -17.23 -6.85 -18.73
CA LEU A 228 -17.33 -6.55 -20.15
C LEU A 228 -15.99 -6.04 -20.70
N ARG A 229 -15.86 -6.00 -22.04
CA ARG A 229 -14.64 -5.51 -22.73
C ARG A 229 -14.30 -4.04 -22.39
N ASP A 230 -15.31 -3.23 -22.10
CA ASP A 230 -15.16 -1.82 -21.68
C ASP A 230 -14.93 -1.65 -20.18
N GLY A 231 -14.69 -2.74 -19.45
CA GLY A 231 -14.41 -2.78 -18.04
C GLY A 231 -15.64 -2.68 -17.13
N ARG A 232 -16.87 -2.59 -17.67
CA ARG A 232 -18.10 -2.54 -16.87
C ARG A 232 -18.43 -3.89 -16.28
N LEU A 233 -18.99 -3.85 -15.07
CA LEU A 233 -19.61 -5.00 -14.41
C LEU A 233 -21.00 -5.23 -14.99
N GLU A 234 -21.31 -6.47 -15.30
CA GLU A 234 -22.66 -6.89 -15.70
C GLU A 234 -23.08 -8.13 -14.93
N MET A 235 -24.36 -8.21 -14.55
CA MET A 235 -24.92 -9.42 -13.99
C MET A 235 -25.43 -10.34 -15.10
N CYS A 236 -25.16 -11.65 -14.99
CA CYS A 236 -25.46 -12.61 -16.06
C CYS A 236 -26.96 -12.84 -16.26
N ALA A 237 -27.76 -12.89 -15.18
CA ALA A 237 -29.20 -13.06 -15.27
C ALA A 237 -29.91 -11.76 -15.68
N ALA A 238 -30.90 -11.84 -16.57
CA ALA A 238 -31.62 -10.66 -17.09
C ALA A 238 -32.34 -9.87 -15.99
N ALA A 239 -32.96 -10.56 -15.04
CA ALA A 239 -33.67 -9.93 -13.91
C ALA A 239 -32.70 -9.19 -12.98
N ASP A 240 -31.49 -9.73 -12.79
CA ASP A 240 -30.46 -9.11 -11.94
C ASP A 240 -29.81 -7.92 -12.65
N ARG A 241 -29.64 -7.97 -13.97
CA ARG A 241 -29.21 -6.81 -14.77
C ARG A 241 -30.19 -5.65 -14.66
N ALA A 242 -31.50 -5.93 -14.79
CA ALA A 242 -32.53 -4.91 -14.68
C ALA A 242 -32.52 -4.25 -13.28
N TRP A 243 -32.41 -5.05 -12.22
CA TRP A 243 -32.28 -4.57 -10.85
C TRP A 243 -31.05 -3.68 -10.66
N LEU A 244 -29.86 -4.10 -11.13
CA LEU A 244 -28.64 -3.31 -11.02
C LEU A 244 -28.75 -2.00 -11.80
N ALA A 245 -29.30 -2.04 -13.02
CA ALA A 245 -29.52 -0.86 -13.85
C ALA A 245 -30.53 0.12 -13.22
N GLU A 246 -31.59 -0.38 -12.57
CA GLU A 246 -32.56 0.43 -11.86
C GLU A 246 -31.91 1.17 -10.68
N LEU A 247 -31.09 0.50 -9.90
CA LEU A 247 -30.37 1.13 -8.77
C LEU A 247 -29.33 2.15 -9.21
N MET A 248 -28.60 1.85 -10.27
CA MET A 248 -27.53 2.75 -10.77
C MET A 248 -28.07 3.91 -11.59
N GLY A 249 -29.19 3.73 -12.30
CA GLY A 249 -29.74 4.70 -13.23
C GLY A 249 -30.16 6.03 -12.60
N PRO A 250 -31.01 6.06 -11.59
CA PRO A 250 -31.43 7.30 -10.91
C PRO A 250 -30.27 8.03 -10.23
N ALA A 251 -29.32 7.29 -9.65
CA ALA A 251 -28.17 7.85 -8.95
C ALA A 251 -27.20 8.55 -9.93
N SER A 252 -27.01 8.02 -11.13
CA SER A 252 -26.14 8.62 -12.16
C SER A 252 -26.73 9.90 -12.77
N CYS A 253 -28.06 10.07 -12.77
CA CYS A 253 -28.74 11.27 -13.29
C CYS A 253 -28.71 12.46 -12.33
N HIS A 254 -28.55 12.23 -11.03
CA HIS A 254 -28.67 13.26 -9.99
C HIS A 254 -27.42 14.12 -9.80
N GLY A 255 -26.26 13.73 -10.34
CA GLY A 255 -24.99 14.44 -10.17
C GLY A 255 -24.83 15.72 -11.01
N ARG A 256 -25.76 16.05 -11.90
CA ARG A 256 -25.64 17.20 -12.81
C ARG A 256 -26.39 18.47 -12.39
N PHE A 257 -27.40 18.39 -11.52
CA PHE A 257 -28.25 19.54 -11.16
C PHE A 257 -28.77 19.50 -9.71
N GLY A 258 -27.90 19.36 -8.73
CA GLY A 258 -28.23 19.66 -7.33
C GLY A 258 -29.28 18.78 -6.65
N ALA A 259 -29.59 17.60 -7.20
CA ALA A 259 -30.46 16.65 -6.52
C ALA A 259 -29.61 15.83 -5.54
N ARG A 260 -29.95 15.89 -4.25
CA ARG A 260 -29.30 15.16 -3.18
C ARG A 260 -29.31 13.66 -3.49
N PRO A 261 -28.15 12.96 -3.46
CA PRO A 261 -28.14 11.50 -3.58
C PRO A 261 -29.00 10.93 -2.46
N ARG A 262 -30.02 10.15 -2.84
CA ARG A 262 -30.84 9.45 -1.86
C ARG A 262 -29.92 8.55 -1.03
N LYS A 263 -30.01 8.65 0.29
CA LYS A 263 -29.43 7.66 1.22
C LYS A 263 -29.99 6.24 1.02
N GLU A 264 -31.00 6.10 0.17
CA GLU A 264 -31.85 4.93 -0.01
C GLU A 264 -31.50 4.06 -1.22
N ALA A 265 -30.37 4.30 -1.90
CA ALA A 265 -29.91 3.40 -2.97
C ALA A 265 -29.17 2.16 -2.41
N LEU A 266 -29.53 1.70 -1.21
CA LEU A 266 -29.21 0.38 -0.71
C LEU A 266 -30.21 -0.59 -1.32
N GLY A 267 -29.82 -1.30 -2.37
CA GLY A 267 -30.56 -2.43 -2.89
C GLY A 267 -29.92 -3.72 -2.44
N SER A 268 -30.69 -4.62 -1.87
CA SER A 268 -30.27 -5.98 -1.52
C SER A 268 -31.03 -6.98 -2.37
N ARG A 269 -30.33 -7.97 -2.92
CA ARG A 269 -30.92 -9.00 -3.76
C ARG A 269 -30.23 -10.34 -3.56
N SER A 270 -31.03 -11.39 -3.56
CA SER A 270 -30.56 -12.77 -3.59
C SER A 270 -30.44 -13.24 -5.04
N CYS A 271 -29.23 -13.61 -5.46
CA CYS A 271 -28.91 -14.05 -6.80
C CYS A 271 -28.49 -15.53 -6.81
N HIS A 272 -28.45 -16.16 -7.99
CA HIS A 272 -28.02 -17.56 -8.17
C HIS A 272 -28.77 -18.54 -7.25
N ALA A 273 -30.11 -18.57 -7.38
CA ALA A 273 -31.01 -19.43 -6.59
C ALA A 273 -30.83 -19.29 -5.06
N GLY A 274 -30.53 -18.09 -4.59
CA GLY A 274 -30.38 -17.80 -3.15
C GLY A 274 -28.96 -17.96 -2.61
N ARG A 275 -28.00 -18.35 -3.44
CA ARG A 275 -26.62 -18.64 -3.00
C ARG A 275 -25.79 -17.38 -2.78
N LEU A 276 -26.07 -16.29 -3.50
CA LEU A 276 -25.39 -15.02 -3.33
C LEU A 276 -26.35 -13.94 -2.83
N SER A 277 -26.01 -13.31 -1.72
CA SER A 277 -26.64 -12.06 -1.27
C SER A 277 -25.81 -10.90 -1.79
N VAL A 278 -26.42 -9.97 -2.52
CA VAL A 278 -25.74 -8.83 -3.15
C VAL A 278 -26.35 -7.54 -2.65
N GLU A 279 -25.51 -6.60 -2.25
CA GLU A 279 -25.92 -5.26 -1.83
C GLU A 279 -25.15 -4.21 -2.62
N LEU A 280 -25.83 -3.12 -3.01
CA LEU A 280 -25.25 -1.98 -3.70
C LEU A 280 -25.41 -0.72 -2.86
N ALA A 281 -24.32 -0.01 -2.61
CA ALA A 281 -24.31 1.25 -1.89
C ALA A 281 -23.63 2.36 -2.74
N PRO A 282 -24.19 3.59 -2.79
CA PRO A 282 -23.56 4.70 -3.50
C PRO A 282 -22.34 5.21 -2.73
N ILE A 283 -21.27 5.53 -3.45
CA ILE A 283 -20.10 6.23 -2.95
C ILE A 283 -20.22 7.70 -3.35
N THR A 284 -20.18 8.58 -2.37
CA THR A 284 -20.30 10.04 -2.60
C THR A 284 -19.13 10.78 -1.95
N SER A 285 -18.60 11.78 -2.66
CA SER A 285 -17.68 12.79 -2.11
C SER A 285 -18.40 14.13 -1.94
N ALA A 286 -17.82 15.00 -1.12
CA ALA A 286 -18.21 16.41 -1.05
C ALA A 286 -17.30 17.21 -1.97
N ASP A 287 -17.87 18.07 -2.79
CA ASP A 287 -17.09 19.03 -3.57
C ASP A 287 -16.59 20.21 -2.71
N ALA A 288 -15.86 21.14 -3.33
CA ALA A 288 -15.32 22.33 -2.64
C ALA A 288 -16.39 23.24 -2.00
N PHE A 289 -17.66 23.08 -2.39
CA PHE A 289 -18.80 23.84 -1.85
C PHE A 289 -19.63 23.01 -0.84
N GLY A 290 -19.18 21.78 -0.51
CA GLY A 290 -19.88 20.87 0.41
C GLY A 290 -21.05 20.13 -0.21
N GLU A 291 -21.28 20.23 -1.53
CA GLU A 291 -22.30 19.45 -2.22
C GLU A 291 -21.84 18.01 -2.43
N ARG A 292 -22.75 17.06 -2.15
CA ARG A 292 -22.47 15.64 -2.36
C ARG A 292 -22.58 15.29 -3.83
N ARG A 293 -21.49 14.76 -4.37
CA ARG A 293 -21.40 14.23 -5.73
C ARG A 293 -21.31 12.71 -5.68
N LEU A 294 -22.01 12.03 -6.59
CA LEU A 294 -21.86 10.60 -6.78
C LEU A 294 -20.56 10.31 -7.52
N ASP A 295 -19.66 9.57 -6.87
CA ASP A 295 -18.39 9.13 -7.48
C ASP A 295 -18.49 7.73 -8.07
N GLY A 296 -19.37 6.91 -7.48
CA GLY A 296 -19.54 5.52 -7.91
C GLY A 296 -20.41 4.71 -6.95
N PHE A 297 -20.18 3.41 -6.96
CA PHE A 297 -20.91 2.45 -6.14
C PHE A 297 -19.95 1.45 -5.50
N ALA A 298 -20.28 1.01 -4.28
CA ALA A 298 -19.71 -0.19 -3.67
C ALA A 298 -20.73 -1.31 -3.78
N LEU A 299 -20.34 -2.42 -4.38
CA LEU A 299 -21.13 -3.63 -4.45
C LEU A 299 -20.50 -4.65 -3.50
N TYR A 300 -21.32 -5.16 -2.59
CA TYR A 300 -20.96 -6.20 -1.64
C TYR A 300 -21.67 -7.49 -2.03
N SER A 301 -21.00 -8.62 -1.90
CA SER A 301 -21.58 -9.92 -2.19
C SER A 301 -21.15 -10.95 -1.15
N LEU A 302 -22.11 -11.73 -0.64
CA LEU A 302 -21.88 -12.79 0.33
C LEU A 302 -22.33 -14.13 -0.27
N ASP A 303 -21.41 -15.10 -0.35
CA ASP A 303 -21.70 -16.48 -0.71
C ASP A 303 -22.30 -17.21 0.50
N THR A 304 -23.65 -17.29 0.55
CA THR A 304 -24.38 -17.95 1.63
C THR A 304 -24.29 -19.48 1.56
N GLY A 305 -23.82 -20.04 0.44
CA GLY A 305 -23.58 -21.47 0.28
C GLY A 305 -22.25 -21.93 0.87
N ARG A 306 -21.36 -21.01 1.22
CA ARG A 306 -20.07 -21.34 1.84
C ARG A 306 -20.22 -21.39 3.36
N PRO A 307 -19.80 -22.48 4.02
CA PRO A 307 -19.85 -22.58 5.48
C PRO A 307 -19.08 -21.43 6.13
N ILE A 308 -19.67 -20.85 7.18
CA ILE A 308 -18.99 -19.87 8.00
C ILE A 308 -17.92 -20.61 8.81
N ASP A 309 -16.68 -20.17 8.69
CA ASP A 309 -15.57 -20.69 9.48
C ASP A 309 -15.64 -20.07 10.88
N LEU A 310 -15.88 -20.87 11.86
CA LEU A 310 -16.04 -20.41 13.23
C LEU A 310 -14.75 -20.65 14.00
N ASP A 311 -14.29 -19.64 14.72
CA ASP A 311 -13.23 -19.79 15.71
C ASP A 311 -13.79 -20.45 16.97
N ILE A 312 -13.90 -21.78 16.89
CA ILE A 312 -14.38 -22.59 18.02
C ILE A 312 -13.46 -22.46 19.23
N GLY A 313 -12.16 -22.19 19.01
CA GLY A 313 -11.19 -21.96 20.09
C GLY A 313 -11.52 -20.68 20.88
N LEU A 314 -11.81 -19.58 20.19
CA LEU A 314 -12.23 -18.34 20.81
C LEU A 314 -13.54 -18.51 21.61
N VAL A 315 -14.52 -19.20 21.02
CA VAL A 315 -15.80 -19.49 21.69
C VAL A 315 -15.57 -20.34 22.95
N ALA A 316 -14.72 -21.38 22.84
CA ALA A 316 -14.39 -22.25 23.96
C ALA A 316 -13.68 -21.50 25.09
N GLN A 317 -12.75 -20.63 24.77
CA GLN A 317 -12.04 -19.80 25.73
C GLN A 317 -13.00 -18.82 26.43
N THR A 318 -13.86 -18.13 25.68
CA THR A 318 -14.79 -17.11 26.22
C THR A 318 -15.84 -17.73 27.12
N LEU A 319 -16.38 -18.92 26.75
CA LEU A 319 -17.42 -19.62 27.51
C LEU A 319 -16.84 -20.66 28.48
N SER A 320 -15.51 -20.72 28.59
CA SER A 320 -14.78 -21.67 29.47
C SER A 320 -15.16 -23.11 29.23
N PHE A 321 -15.25 -23.54 27.94
CA PHE A 321 -15.56 -24.92 27.59
C PHE A 321 -14.34 -25.83 27.74
N THR A 322 -14.59 -27.05 28.19
CA THR A 322 -13.59 -28.12 28.21
C THR A 322 -13.30 -28.61 26.78
N ALA A 323 -12.18 -29.28 26.56
CA ALA A 323 -11.84 -29.89 25.26
C ALA A 323 -12.97 -30.80 24.71
N SER A 324 -13.66 -31.53 25.57
CA SER A 324 -14.80 -32.40 25.18
C SER A 324 -16.03 -31.57 24.76
N GLU A 325 -16.30 -30.47 25.46
CA GLU A 325 -17.37 -29.54 25.13
C GLU A 325 -17.04 -28.78 23.84
N THR A 326 -15.80 -28.34 23.68
CA THR A 326 -15.31 -27.69 22.44
C THR A 326 -15.53 -28.57 21.20
N ALA A 327 -15.16 -29.86 21.30
CA ALA A 327 -15.42 -30.79 20.22
C ALA A 327 -16.92 -30.99 19.93
N LEU A 328 -17.78 -30.89 20.94
CA LEU A 328 -19.22 -30.95 20.78
C LEU A 328 -19.78 -29.69 20.12
N VAL A 329 -19.27 -28.51 20.49
CA VAL A 329 -19.61 -27.21 19.86
C VAL A 329 -19.32 -27.24 18.37
N ALA A 330 -18.16 -27.75 17.95
CA ALA A 330 -17.81 -27.86 16.52
C ALA A 330 -18.85 -28.70 15.74
N LEU A 331 -19.24 -29.86 16.28
CA LEU A 331 -20.22 -30.74 15.64
C LEU A 331 -21.65 -30.12 15.62
N LEU A 332 -22.00 -29.36 16.67
CA LEU A 332 -23.25 -28.62 16.70
C LEU A 332 -23.27 -27.50 15.68
N ALA A 333 -22.15 -26.81 15.50
CA ALA A 333 -21.99 -25.76 14.51
C ALA A 333 -22.02 -26.29 13.07
N GLU A 334 -21.55 -27.52 12.84
CA GLU A 334 -21.71 -28.23 11.56
C GLU A 334 -23.19 -28.58 11.26
N GLY A 335 -24.11 -28.36 12.21
CA GLY A 335 -25.53 -28.65 12.03
C GLY A 335 -25.93 -30.10 12.34
N LEU A 336 -25.02 -30.96 12.83
CA LEU A 336 -25.28 -32.38 13.08
C LEU A 336 -26.31 -32.60 14.19
N THR A 337 -27.25 -33.51 13.99
CA THR A 337 -28.23 -33.92 15.00
C THR A 337 -27.56 -34.68 16.15
N ASN A 338 -28.24 -34.81 17.32
CA ASN A 338 -27.70 -35.59 18.44
C ASN A 338 -27.42 -37.06 18.08
N ARG A 339 -28.16 -37.61 17.13
CA ARG A 339 -27.98 -38.98 16.64
C ARG A 339 -26.69 -39.10 15.80
N GLU A 340 -26.46 -38.18 14.92
CA GLU A 340 -25.23 -38.13 14.09
C GLU A 340 -24.00 -37.88 14.95
N ILE A 341 -24.09 -36.97 15.93
CA ILE A 341 -23.03 -36.71 16.90
C ILE A 341 -22.71 -37.94 17.71
N ALA A 342 -23.75 -38.68 18.18
CA ALA A 342 -23.58 -39.90 18.92
C ALA A 342 -22.82 -40.94 18.10
N GLN A 343 -23.18 -41.13 16.83
CA GLN A 343 -22.48 -42.01 15.89
C GLN A 343 -21.02 -41.59 15.69
N ARG A 344 -20.80 -40.31 15.41
CA ARG A 344 -19.45 -39.75 15.11
C ARG A 344 -18.50 -39.82 16.32
N ARG A 345 -19.03 -39.68 17.54
CA ARG A 345 -18.25 -39.75 18.80
C ARG A 345 -18.26 -41.14 19.47
N ASN A 346 -18.92 -42.11 18.87
CA ASN A 346 -19.11 -43.45 19.42
C ASN A 346 -19.66 -43.42 20.87
N ARG A 347 -20.78 -42.70 21.07
CA ARG A 347 -21.46 -42.53 22.36
C ARG A 347 -22.95 -42.83 22.21
N SER A 348 -23.67 -42.99 23.34
CA SER A 348 -25.12 -43.13 23.30
C SER A 348 -25.77 -41.78 22.99
N VAL A 349 -26.95 -41.81 22.35
CA VAL A 349 -27.74 -40.61 22.07
C VAL A 349 -28.14 -39.89 23.37
N GLU A 350 -28.40 -40.64 24.43
CA GLU A 350 -28.75 -40.06 25.75
C GLU A 350 -27.54 -39.35 26.38
N THR A 351 -26.34 -39.88 26.23
CA THR A 351 -25.10 -39.21 26.68
C THR A 351 -24.90 -37.89 25.94
N VAL A 352 -25.13 -37.84 24.61
CA VAL A 352 -25.00 -36.64 23.83
C VAL A 352 -26.07 -35.61 24.20
N LYS A 353 -27.31 -36.04 24.41
CA LYS A 353 -28.39 -35.13 24.88
C LYS A 353 -28.06 -34.48 26.22
N SER A 354 -27.57 -35.27 27.19
CA SER A 354 -27.16 -34.72 28.49
C SER A 354 -26.01 -33.73 28.35
N GLN A 355 -25.00 -34.03 27.53
CA GLN A 355 -23.88 -33.14 27.25
C GLN A 355 -24.35 -31.81 26.56
N VAL A 356 -25.25 -31.91 25.59
CA VAL A 356 -25.82 -30.72 24.93
C VAL A 356 -26.61 -29.88 25.93
N THR A 357 -27.43 -30.48 26.80
CA THR A 357 -28.17 -29.77 27.84
C THR A 357 -27.19 -29.02 28.80
N SER A 358 -26.16 -29.70 29.26
CA SER A 358 -25.11 -29.07 30.10
C SER A 358 -24.45 -27.91 29.39
N LEU A 359 -24.13 -28.06 28.11
CA LEU A 359 -23.48 -27.04 27.30
C LEU A 359 -24.37 -25.81 27.08
N LEU A 360 -25.68 -26.02 26.82
CA LEU A 360 -26.67 -24.96 26.72
C LEU A 360 -26.79 -24.17 28.03
N SER A 361 -26.88 -24.88 29.16
CA SER A 361 -26.93 -24.25 30.49
C SER A 361 -25.70 -23.41 30.79
N LYS A 362 -24.50 -23.92 30.42
CA LYS A 362 -23.23 -23.21 30.62
C LYS A 362 -23.12 -21.95 29.76
N ALA A 363 -23.74 -21.95 28.60
CA ALA A 363 -23.79 -20.82 27.67
C ALA A 363 -25.01 -19.87 27.93
N ASP A 364 -25.79 -20.12 28.97
CA ASP A 364 -27.03 -19.41 29.28
C ASP A 364 -28.01 -19.37 28.09
N CYS A 365 -28.12 -20.51 27.38
CA CYS A 365 -29.01 -20.65 26.23
C CYS A 365 -30.17 -21.60 26.54
N VAL A 366 -31.38 -21.18 26.16
CA VAL A 366 -32.61 -21.96 26.38
C VAL A 366 -32.77 -23.12 25.39
N ASN A 367 -32.21 -22.96 24.18
CA ASN A 367 -32.33 -23.97 23.12
C ASN A 367 -31.11 -23.95 22.19
N ARG A 368 -31.05 -25.03 21.37
CA ARG A 368 -29.95 -25.23 20.41
C ARG A 368 -29.84 -24.09 19.38
N THR A 369 -30.95 -23.56 18.90
CA THR A 369 -30.95 -22.47 17.91
C THR A 369 -30.32 -21.20 18.49
N GLN A 370 -30.68 -20.85 19.73
CA GLN A 370 -30.09 -19.71 20.43
C GLN A 370 -28.58 -19.93 20.63
N PHE A 371 -28.19 -21.13 21.02
CA PHE A 371 -26.79 -21.49 21.19
C PHE A 371 -25.99 -21.38 19.88
N ILE A 372 -26.48 -21.94 18.77
CA ILE A 372 -25.82 -21.86 17.47
C ILE A 372 -25.69 -20.39 17.05
N ARG A 373 -26.73 -19.57 17.25
CA ARG A 373 -26.66 -18.13 16.97
C ARG A 373 -25.60 -17.42 17.83
N LEU A 374 -25.50 -17.76 19.11
CA LEU A 374 -24.46 -17.22 19.99
C LEU A 374 -23.06 -17.59 19.51
N VAL A 375 -22.84 -18.89 19.23
CA VAL A 375 -21.56 -19.41 18.72
C VAL A 375 -21.20 -18.77 17.38
N SER A 376 -22.17 -18.63 16.47
CA SER A 376 -21.95 -17.95 15.18
C SER A 376 -21.58 -16.49 15.35
N ASN A 377 -22.24 -15.75 16.24
CA ASN A 377 -21.93 -14.34 16.48
C ASN A 377 -20.58 -14.12 17.16
N MET A 378 -20.17 -15.04 18.04
CA MET A 378 -18.89 -14.94 18.77
C MET A 378 -17.72 -15.47 17.95
N GLY A 379 -17.95 -16.57 17.21
CA GLY A 379 -16.91 -17.29 16.52
C GLY A 379 -16.77 -16.95 15.04
N ALA A 380 -17.67 -16.14 14.48
CA ALA A 380 -17.60 -15.80 13.07
C ALA A 380 -16.28 -15.06 12.75
N LYS A 381 -15.45 -15.69 11.96
CA LYS A 381 -14.26 -15.03 11.42
C LYS A 381 -14.70 -14.10 10.29
N PHE A 382 -14.48 -12.82 10.45
CA PHE A 382 -14.67 -11.82 9.40
C PHE A 382 -13.57 -11.90 8.33
N LEU A 383 -12.42 -12.48 8.70
CA LEU A 383 -11.25 -12.64 7.86
C LEU A 383 -11.09 -14.11 7.43
N GLN A 384 -10.51 -14.29 6.24
CA GLN A 384 -10.12 -15.59 5.69
C GLN A 384 -8.87 -16.13 6.37
#